data_f777af45e2ddda97ca2a941244ecf1e6
#
_entry.id   f777af45e2ddda97ca2a941244ecf1e6
#
_cell.length_a   1.000
_cell.length_b   1.000
_cell.length_c   1.000
_cell.angle_alpha   90.00
_cell.angle_beta   90.00
_cell.angle_gamma   90.00
#
_symmetry.space_group_name_H-M   'P 1'
#
loop_
_entity.id
_entity.type
_entity.pdbx_description
1 polymer ?
#
loop_
_entity_poly.entity_id
_entity_poly.type
_entity_poly.pdbx_seq_one_letter_code
_entity_poly.pdbx_strand_id
1 'polypeptide(L)'
;MISRTNSLLIVILLWAAVYLPALGSLAIKGEEGRRILPGIAMLESGNYLVPQVGGEAYFRKPPLINWLVAASFKIFGTRNEWTARLPSAISVLAVAIAFMTVARASLGPRGSTIAAIIWLTNIGIIEKGRLIEIEGLYTSLFGLAIIFWLSFWEQKKSAWLIWIPACIFLGLGLLAKGPVHLLFFYGVVLAVLWKARSWRILFHPAHFVGLLIMVGIFAAWAIPFAHTAGSALATTKWSNQFTGRLKGSDFQFLRWVRNIPQGLLYLLPWTILLPLIRFDIFSEKDRQFARALVWGAGVPFVLVLLVPGSIPRYAMPALVPGCWLLAMTLCADNLSWPRWLSGKTFSLKARQRTVVTIAILACIGIWTYAAAIVPKMQKRQRVRRLAAQIDATVPRSEPLYALDPNYQPIFFYVHSNLVYASEVSDLPLDAVYLLVRPQREDEVVQSNRWLPRRPHRALPPLTDYRKETILLLKIE
;
A
#
# COMPACT_ATOMS: atom_id res chain seq x y z
N MET A 1 -10.46 -4.86 -35.03
CA MET A 1 -9.49 -4.48 -33.98
C MET A 1 -10.06 -3.32 -33.17
N ILE A 2 -10.10 -3.41 -31.84
CA ILE A 2 -10.49 -2.27 -30.97
C ILE A 2 -9.37 -1.21 -31.10
N SER A 3 -9.75 0.06 -31.30
CA SER A 3 -8.77 1.15 -31.39
C SER A 3 -7.97 1.29 -30.09
N ARG A 4 -6.80 1.93 -30.14
CA ARG A 4 -5.96 2.20 -28.96
C ARG A 4 -6.73 2.98 -27.89
N THR A 5 -7.46 4.00 -28.32
CA THR A 5 -8.28 4.86 -27.45
C THR A 5 -9.37 4.05 -26.76
N ASN A 6 -10.09 3.18 -27.49
CA ASN A 6 -11.14 2.35 -26.93
C ASN A 6 -10.60 1.34 -25.91
N SER A 7 -9.43 0.74 -26.17
CA SER A 7 -8.80 -0.20 -25.22
C SER A 7 -8.38 0.50 -23.92
N LEU A 8 -7.84 1.72 -24.01
CA LEU A 8 -7.48 2.51 -22.82
C LEU A 8 -8.73 2.90 -22.03
N LEU A 9 -9.78 3.36 -22.72
CA LEU A 9 -11.05 3.70 -22.09
C LEU A 9 -11.66 2.50 -21.34
N ILE A 10 -11.66 1.32 -21.95
CA ILE A 10 -12.14 0.08 -21.29
C ILE A 10 -11.36 -0.20 -20.01
N VAL A 11 -10.05 -0.04 -20.00
CA VAL A 11 -9.20 -0.26 -18.81
C VAL A 11 -9.50 0.79 -17.73
N ILE A 12 -9.71 2.06 -18.09
CA ILE A 12 -10.10 3.11 -17.15
C ILE A 12 -11.50 2.83 -16.57
N LEU A 13 -12.44 2.42 -17.39
CA LEU A 13 -13.80 2.06 -16.94
C LEU A 13 -13.78 0.83 -16.02
N LEU A 14 -12.96 -0.17 -16.33
CA LEU A 14 -12.76 -1.33 -15.46
C LEU A 14 -12.18 -0.90 -14.10
N TRP A 15 -11.15 -0.04 -14.12
CA TRP A 15 -10.62 0.51 -12.87
C TRP A 15 -11.72 1.24 -12.08
N ALA A 16 -12.47 2.12 -12.71
CA ALA A 16 -13.54 2.86 -12.05
C ALA A 16 -14.59 1.89 -11.46
N ALA A 17 -15.01 0.87 -12.21
CA ALA A 17 -15.98 -0.13 -11.77
C ALA A 17 -15.50 -1.00 -10.60
N VAL A 18 -14.18 -1.23 -10.48
CA VAL A 18 -13.60 -2.07 -9.43
C VAL A 18 -13.16 -1.26 -8.21
N TYR A 19 -12.61 -0.05 -8.40
CA TYR A 19 -11.97 0.69 -7.31
C TYR A 19 -12.83 1.77 -6.68
N LEU A 20 -13.80 2.36 -7.40
CA LEU A 20 -14.58 3.47 -6.86
C LEU A 20 -15.83 3.07 -6.07
N PRO A 21 -16.57 1.96 -6.38
CA PRO A 21 -17.79 1.64 -5.65
C PRO A 21 -17.53 1.45 -4.17
N ALA A 22 -18.28 2.14 -3.32
CA ALA A 22 -18.21 2.13 -1.85
C ALA A 22 -16.79 2.42 -1.29
N LEU A 23 -15.92 3.14 -2.00
CA LEU A 23 -14.55 3.46 -1.56
C LEU A 23 -14.55 4.24 -0.23
N GLY A 24 -15.48 5.19 -0.04
CA GLY A 24 -15.64 5.99 1.18
C GLY A 24 -16.68 5.48 2.17
N SER A 25 -17.32 4.33 1.91
CA SER A 25 -18.50 3.93 2.70
C SER A 25 -18.15 3.36 4.08
N LEU A 26 -17.04 2.64 4.22
CA LEU A 26 -16.63 2.06 5.50
C LEU A 26 -15.73 3.02 6.27
N ALA A 27 -15.92 3.07 7.58
CA ALA A 27 -15.08 3.86 8.47
C ALA A 27 -13.61 3.47 8.37
N ILE A 28 -12.75 4.42 8.71
CA ILE A 28 -11.31 4.21 8.81
C ILE A 28 -11.02 3.12 9.83
N LYS A 29 -10.15 2.18 9.48
CA LYS A 29 -9.86 1.01 10.32
C LYS A 29 -8.36 0.71 10.39
N GLY A 30 -7.96 0.11 11.50
CA GLY A 30 -6.63 -0.49 11.66
C GLY A 30 -5.49 0.45 11.27
N GLU A 31 -4.64 -0.02 10.38
CA GLU A 31 -3.44 0.69 9.93
C GLU A 31 -3.75 1.99 9.14
N GLU A 32 -4.98 2.18 8.64
CA GLU A 32 -5.35 3.40 7.92
C GLU A 32 -5.19 4.64 8.82
N GLY A 33 -5.52 4.56 10.11
CA GLY A 33 -5.32 5.65 11.08
C GLY A 33 -3.88 6.16 11.10
N ARG A 34 -2.90 5.25 11.07
CA ARG A 34 -1.46 5.61 11.01
C ARG A 34 -1.05 6.35 9.74
N ARG A 35 -1.89 6.38 8.70
CA ARG A 35 -1.61 7.04 7.43
C ARG A 35 -2.35 8.35 7.31
N ILE A 36 -3.55 8.42 7.87
CA ILE A 36 -4.40 9.60 7.80
C ILE A 36 -4.02 10.63 8.86
N LEU A 37 -3.86 10.21 10.12
CA LEU A 37 -3.61 11.14 11.22
C LEU A 37 -2.35 12.00 11.02
N PRO A 38 -1.20 11.47 10.55
CA PRO A 38 -0.07 12.34 10.21
C PRO A 38 -0.39 13.32 9.08
N GLY A 39 -1.19 12.91 8.07
CA GLY A 39 -1.60 13.80 6.99
C GLY A 39 -2.47 14.98 7.49
N ILE A 40 -3.33 14.71 8.47
CA ILE A 40 -4.13 15.75 9.14
C ILE A 40 -3.23 16.67 9.96
N ALA A 41 -2.35 16.12 10.80
CA ALA A 41 -1.40 16.88 11.58
C ALA A 41 -0.52 17.81 10.72
N MET A 42 -0.10 17.34 9.53
CA MET A 42 0.63 18.15 8.55
C MET A 42 -0.18 19.34 8.05
N LEU A 43 -1.48 19.15 7.79
CA LEU A 43 -2.37 20.22 7.33
C LEU A 43 -2.65 21.25 8.43
N GLU A 44 -2.74 20.83 9.67
CA GLU A 44 -3.05 21.67 10.83
C GLU A 44 -1.83 22.44 11.33
N SER A 45 -0.67 21.78 11.40
CA SER A 45 0.58 22.39 11.88
C SER A 45 1.40 23.11 10.80
N GLY A 46 1.14 22.82 9.51
CA GLY A 46 2.01 23.25 8.41
C GLY A 46 3.36 22.50 8.34
N ASN A 47 3.62 21.56 9.26
CA ASN A 47 4.86 20.78 9.29
C ASN A 47 4.72 19.49 8.46
N TYR A 48 5.21 19.52 7.22
CA TYR A 48 5.23 18.36 6.33
C TYR A 48 6.50 17.49 6.47
N LEU A 49 7.48 17.95 7.24
CA LEU A 49 8.76 17.26 7.38
C LEU A 49 8.68 16.11 8.40
N VAL A 50 8.11 16.39 9.58
CA VAL A 50 8.03 15.42 10.68
C VAL A 50 6.59 14.91 10.81
N PRO A 51 6.29 13.68 10.31
CA PRO A 51 4.98 13.06 10.55
C PRO A 51 4.72 12.92 12.04
N GLN A 52 3.50 13.24 12.49
CA GLN A 52 3.11 13.13 13.89
C GLN A 52 1.87 12.24 14.05
N VAL A 53 1.83 11.48 15.14
CA VAL A 53 0.67 10.71 15.58
C VAL A 53 0.49 10.90 17.07
N GLY A 54 -0.64 11.44 17.48
CA GLY A 54 -0.88 11.72 18.88
C GLY A 54 0.10 12.74 19.49
N GLY A 55 0.51 13.75 18.71
CA GLY A 55 1.48 14.78 19.13
C GLY A 55 2.94 14.33 19.05
N GLU A 56 3.23 13.04 18.90
CA GLU A 56 4.58 12.50 18.85
C GLU A 56 5.10 12.30 17.43
N ALA A 57 6.41 12.47 17.24
CA ALA A 57 7.08 12.20 15.97
C ALA A 57 6.95 10.71 15.59
N TYR A 58 6.49 10.47 14.35
CA TYR A 58 6.23 9.13 13.85
C TYR A 58 7.39 8.59 13.03
N PHE A 59 8.19 7.70 13.62
CA PHE A 59 9.40 7.12 13.00
C PHE A 59 9.17 5.83 12.20
N ARG A 60 7.96 5.25 12.20
CA ARG A 60 7.77 3.89 11.66
C ARG A 60 7.81 3.80 10.15
N LYS A 61 7.45 4.85 9.42
CA LYS A 61 7.43 4.87 7.95
C LYS A 61 7.74 6.25 7.41
N PRO A 62 8.37 6.34 6.22
CA PRO A 62 8.53 7.59 5.50
C PRO A 62 7.19 8.19 5.08
N PRO A 63 7.13 9.51 4.73
CA PRO A 63 5.90 10.29 4.72
C PRO A 63 5.09 10.27 3.42
N LEU A 64 5.53 9.62 2.35
CA LEU A 64 4.90 9.78 1.02
C LEU A 64 3.39 9.55 1.04
N ILE A 65 2.92 8.50 1.72
CA ILE A 65 1.47 8.24 1.80
C ILE A 65 0.73 9.34 2.58
N ASN A 66 1.36 9.90 3.62
CA ASN A 66 0.78 10.98 4.41
C ASN A 66 0.69 12.26 3.59
N TRP A 67 1.72 12.60 2.81
CA TRP A 67 1.71 13.72 1.87
C TRP A 67 0.62 13.60 0.82
N LEU A 68 0.44 12.39 0.25
CA LEU A 68 -0.60 12.15 -0.76
C LEU A 68 -2.00 12.27 -0.16
N VAL A 69 -2.22 11.81 1.07
CA VAL A 69 -3.49 11.98 1.79
C VAL A 69 -3.74 13.46 2.08
N ALA A 70 -2.75 14.17 2.61
CA ALA A 70 -2.86 15.62 2.87
C ALA A 70 -3.16 16.41 1.59
N ALA A 71 -2.45 16.10 0.49
CA ALA A 71 -2.68 16.71 -0.81
C ALA A 71 -4.10 16.44 -1.32
N SER A 72 -4.60 15.20 -1.17
CA SER A 72 -5.96 14.83 -1.56
C SER A 72 -7.00 15.63 -0.76
N PHE A 73 -6.84 15.75 0.55
CA PHE A 73 -7.74 16.56 1.38
C PHE A 73 -7.73 18.03 0.95
N LYS A 74 -6.56 18.59 0.64
CA LYS A 74 -6.43 19.97 0.18
C LYS A 74 -7.07 20.21 -1.19
N ILE A 75 -6.84 19.29 -2.14
CA ILE A 75 -7.36 19.39 -3.51
C ILE A 75 -8.89 19.31 -3.53
N PHE A 76 -9.47 18.39 -2.77
CA PHE A 76 -10.93 18.18 -2.74
C PHE A 76 -11.65 19.04 -1.72
N GLY A 77 -10.94 19.77 -0.85
CA GLY A 77 -11.52 20.61 0.20
C GLY A 77 -12.31 19.84 1.26
N THR A 78 -12.20 18.50 1.31
CA THR A 78 -12.97 17.65 2.21
C THR A 78 -12.09 16.57 2.84
N ARG A 79 -12.30 16.33 4.15
CA ARG A 79 -11.64 15.25 4.92
C ARG A 79 -12.64 14.12 5.11
N ASN A 80 -12.65 13.14 4.22
CA ASN A 80 -13.48 11.96 4.32
C ASN A 80 -12.74 10.70 3.85
N GLU A 81 -13.34 9.54 4.04
CA GLU A 81 -12.72 8.26 3.73
C GLU A 81 -12.47 8.08 2.23
N TRP A 82 -13.32 8.68 1.39
CA TRP A 82 -13.17 8.61 -0.06
C TRP A 82 -11.93 9.37 -0.52
N THR A 83 -11.78 10.63 -0.11
CA THR A 83 -10.63 11.46 -0.44
C THR A 83 -9.34 10.89 0.15
N ALA A 84 -9.40 10.28 1.32
CA ALA A 84 -8.28 9.63 1.95
C ALA A 84 -7.78 8.39 1.18
N ARG A 85 -8.68 7.57 0.61
CA ARG A 85 -8.35 6.33 -0.11
C ARG A 85 -8.04 6.53 -1.59
N LEU A 86 -8.49 7.64 -2.17
CA LEU A 86 -8.34 7.94 -3.60
C LEU A 86 -6.88 7.90 -4.10
N PRO A 87 -5.85 8.42 -3.37
CA PRO A 87 -4.47 8.35 -3.82
C PRO A 87 -3.97 6.92 -4.08
N SER A 88 -4.36 5.96 -3.23
CA SER A 88 -4.02 4.54 -3.44
C SER A 88 -4.69 4.00 -4.70
N ALA A 89 -5.97 4.28 -4.91
CA ALA A 89 -6.71 3.84 -6.10
C ALA A 89 -6.14 4.44 -7.39
N ILE A 90 -5.73 5.71 -7.38
CA ILE A 90 -5.08 6.38 -8.52
C ILE A 90 -3.70 5.76 -8.82
N SER A 91 -2.93 5.40 -7.80
CA SER A 91 -1.63 4.75 -8.03
C SER A 91 -1.78 3.41 -8.76
N VAL A 92 -2.84 2.67 -8.48
CA VAL A 92 -3.18 1.42 -9.20
C VAL A 92 -3.56 1.70 -10.66
N LEU A 93 -4.33 2.76 -10.93
CA LEU A 93 -4.65 3.18 -12.28
C LEU A 93 -3.39 3.55 -13.07
N ALA A 94 -2.42 4.24 -12.46
CA ALA A 94 -1.18 4.64 -13.10
C ALA A 94 -0.41 3.42 -13.66
N VAL A 95 -0.36 2.30 -12.93
CA VAL A 95 0.26 1.05 -13.41
C VAL A 95 -0.53 0.44 -14.58
N ALA A 96 -1.86 0.44 -14.52
CA ALA A 96 -2.69 -0.04 -15.63
C ALA A 96 -2.47 0.80 -16.90
N ILE A 97 -2.37 2.13 -16.76
CA ILE A 97 -2.03 3.04 -17.87
C ILE A 97 -0.62 2.76 -18.38
N ALA A 98 0.36 2.53 -17.51
CA ALA A 98 1.73 2.19 -17.91
C ALA A 98 1.78 0.88 -18.73
N PHE A 99 1.03 -0.14 -18.36
CA PHE A 99 0.86 -1.34 -19.21
C PHE A 99 0.29 -0.99 -20.57
N MET A 100 -0.76 -0.14 -20.63
CA MET A 100 -1.44 0.21 -21.89
C MET A 100 -0.64 1.14 -22.80
N THR A 101 0.33 1.88 -22.26
CA THR A 101 1.10 2.88 -22.99
C THR A 101 2.55 2.47 -23.17
N VAL A 102 3.28 2.30 -22.08
CA VAL A 102 4.74 2.06 -22.06
C VAL A 102 5.05 0.60 -22.44
N ALA A 103 4.36 -0.37 -21.86
CA ALA A 103 4.58 -1.79 -22.16
C ALA A 103 3.95 -2.25 -23.50
N ARG A 104 3.14 -1.41 -24.15
CA ARG A 104 2.44 -1.78 -25.37
C ARG A 104 3.35 -2.17 -26.52
N ALA A 105 4.50 -1.51 -26.65
CA ALA A 105 5.48 -1.82 -27.70
C ALA A 105 6.14 -3.19 -27.47
N SER A 106 6.29 -3.62 -26.22
CA SER A 106 6.92 -4.89 -25.83
C SER A 106 5.92 -6.04 -25.79
N LEU A 107 4.73 -5.84 -25.20
CA LEU A 107 3.69 -6.88 -25.05
C LEU A 107 2.71 -6.94 -26.24
N GLY A 108 2.77 -5.99 -27.14
CA GLY A 108 1.76 -5.79 -28.16
C GLY A 108 0.40 -5.30 -27.61
N PRO A 109 -0.56 -4.96 -28.52
CA PRO A 109 -1.86 -4.41 -28.10
C PRO A 109 -2.69 -5.35 -27.22
N ARG A 110 -2.66 -6.65 -27.50
CA ARG A 110 -3.39 -7.68 -26.75
C ARG A 110 -2.74 -7.92 -25.39
N GLY A 111 -1.43 -8.15 -25.38
CA GLY A 111 -0.68 -8.46 -24.16
C GLY A 111 -0.75 -7.31 -23.15
N SER A 112 -0.60 -6.06 -23.60
CA SER A 112 -0.71 -4.88 -22.74
C SER A 112 -2.10 -4.75 -22.10
N THR A 113 -3.16 -5.01 -22.84
CA THR A 113 -4.54 -4.99 -22.32
C THR A 113 -4.76 -6.12 -21.31
N ILE A 114 -4.30 -7.33 -21.62
CA ILE A 114 -4.39 -8.47 -20.70
C ILE A 114 -3.61 -8.20 -19.41
N ALA A 115 -2.39 -7.68 -19.49
CA ALA A 115 -1.59 -7.34 -18.31
C ALA A 115 -2.29 -6.29 -17.41
N ALA A 116 -2.87 -5.26 -18.01
CA ALA A 116 -3.64 -4.24 -17.31
C ALA A 116 -4.88 -4.83 -16.62
N ILE A 117 -5.63 -5.72 -17.30
CA ILE A 117 -6.79 -6.39 -16.70
C ILE A 117 -6.37 -7.31 -15.57
N ILE A 118 -5.31 -8.12 -15.75
CA ILE A 118 -4.76 -8.97 -14.68
C ILE A 118 -4.39 -8.11 -13.47
N TRP A 119 -3.70 -7.01 -13.69
CA TRP A 119 -3.31 -6.09 -12.62
C TRP A 119 -4.52 -5.54 -11.86
N LEU A 120 -5.52 -5.03 -12.57
CA LEU A 120 -6.70 -4.42 -11.96
C LEU A 120 -7.62 -5.40 -11.22
N THR A 121 -7.58 -6.69 -11.57
CA THR A 121 -8.54 -7.69 -11.10
C THR A 121 -7.93 -8.74 -10.17
N ASN A 122 -6.65 -8.63 -9.81
CA ASN A 122 -6.11 -9.51 -8.79
C ASN A 122 -6.50 -9.04 -7.37
N ILE A 123 -6.83 -10.00 -6.51
CA ILE A 123 -7.39 -9.74 -5.17
C ILE A 123 -6.43 -8.90 -4.31
N GLY A 124 -5.12 -9.14 -4.39
CA GLY A 124 -4.15 -8.40 -3.59
C GLY A 124 -4.17 -6.90 -3.88
N ILE A 125 -4.27 -6.52 -5.16
CA ILE A 125 -4.33 -5.11 -5.55
C ILE A 125 -5.72 -4.51 -5.31
N ILE A 126 -6.79 -5.27 -5.53
CA ILE A 126 -8.15 -4.81 -5.18
C ILE A 126 -8.22 -4.50 -3.67
N GLU A 127 -7.74 -5.39 -2.82
CA GLU A 127 -7.76 -5.20 -1.38
C GLU A 127 -6.91 -3.99 -0.95
N LYS A 128 -5.65 -3.93 -1.37
CA LYS A 128 -4.70 -2.92 -0.87
C LYS A 128 -4.80 -1.58 -1.61
N GLY A 129 -5.22 -1.57 -2.85
CA GLY A 129 -5.43 -0.35 -3.64
C GLY A 129 -6.72 0.42 -3.27
N ARG A 130 -7.65 -0.20 -2.55
CA ARG A 130 -8.88 0.42 -2.04
C ARG A 130 -8.79 0.89 -0.58
N LEU A 131 -7.62 0.78 0.03
CA LEU A 131 -7.36 1.19 1.41
C LEU A 131 -6.18 2.17 1.46
N ILE A 132 -6.06 2.93 2.53
CA ILE A 132 -4.90 3.77 2.79
C ILE A 132 -3.79 2.91 3.42
N GLU A 133 -3.57 1.74 2.88
CA GLU A 133 -2.43 0.92 3.24
C GLU A 133 -1.27 1.21 2.27
N ILE A 134 -0.06 1.23 2.79
CA ILE A 134 1.13 1.56 1.99
C ILE A 134 1.32 0.58 0.84
N GLU A 135 0.89 -0.66 1.01
CA GLU A 135 1.13 -1.76 0.08
C GLU A 135 0.60 -1.47 -1.34
N GLY A 136 -0.59 -0.87 -1.47
CA GLY A 136 -1.15 -0.50 -2.77
C GLY A 136 -0.27 0.49 -3.52
N LEU A 137 0.07 1.60 -2.87
CA LEU A 137 0.96 2.63 -3.42
C LEU A 137 2.37 2.07 -3.70
N TYR A 138 2.95 1.36 -2.74
CA TYR A 138 4.30 0.81 -2.81
C TYR A 138 4.48 -0.18 -3.96
N THR A 139 3.51 -1.10 -4.13
CA THR A 139 3.51 -2.06 -5.22
C THR A 139 3.28 -1.35 -6.57
N SER A 140 2.49 -0.28 -6.59
CA SER A 140 2.28 0.53 -7.79
C SER A 140 3.55 1.27 -8.22
N LEU A 141 4.28 1.87 -7.28
CA LEU A 141 5.55 2.55 -7.57
C LEU A 141 6.60 1.56 -8.09
N PHE A 142 6.72 0.40 -7.46
CA PHE A 142 7.56 -0.69 -8.00
C PHE A 142 7.08 -1.11 -9.40
N GLY A 143 5.77 -1.23 -9.59
CA GLY A 143 5.17 -1.59 -10.88
C GLY A 143 5.55 -0.62 -11.98
N LEU A 144 5.48 0.68 -11.71
CA LEU A 144 5.93 1.70 -12.65
C LEU A 144 7.42 1.55 -12.93
N ALA A 145 8.27 1.42 -11.91
CA ALA A 145 9.70 1.25 -12.08
C ALA A 145 10.04 0.07 -13.01
N ILE A 146 9.47 -1.10 -12.75
CA ILE A 146 9.79 -2.32 -13.51
C ILE A 146 9.18 -2.31 -14.91
N ILE A 147 7.97 -1.73 -15.10
CA ILE A 147 7.35 -1.61 -16.42
C ILE A 147 8.18 -0.68 -17.33
N PHE A 148 8.63 0.48 -16.81
CA PHE A 148 9.48 1.39 -17.56
C PHE A 148 10.80 0.71 -17.92
N TRP A 149 11.46 0.07 -16.95
CA TRP A 149 12.74 -0.59 -17.18
C TRP A 149 12.62 -1.72 -18.22
N LEU A 150 11.70 -2.67 -18.02
CA LEU A 150 11.51 -3.81 -18.94
C LEU A 150 11.12 -3.34 -20.34
N SER A 151 10.20 -2.39 -20.43
CA SER A 151 9.70 -1.91 -21.73
C SER A 151 10.81 -1.20 -22.51
N PHE A 152 11.54 -0.31 -21.88
CA PHE A 152 12.61 0.42 -22.57
C PHE A 152 13.82 -0.44 -22.86
N TRP A 153 14.10 -1.44 -22.00
CA TRP A 153 15.08 -2.47 -22.27
C TRP A 153 14.72 -3.28 -23.52
N GLU A 154 13.52 -3.81 -23.61
CA GLU A 154 13.06 -4.60 -24.76
C GLU A 154 13.04 -3.80 -26.06
N GLN A 155 12.67 -2.52 -25.98
CA GLN A 155 12.66 -1.57 -27.10
C GLN A 155 14.05 -1.07 -27.46
N LYS A 156 15.12 -1.51 -26.79
CA LYS A 156 16.49 -1.06 -27.00
C LYS A 156 16.65 0.48 -26.93
N LYS A 157 15.92 1.13 -26.02
CA LYS A 157 16.05 2.57 -25.79
C LYS A 157 17.41 2.90 -25.15
N SER A 158 17.75 4.20 -25.13
CA SER A 158 18.99 4.65 -24.49
C SER A 158 19.04 4.25 -23.01
N ALA A 159 20.23 4.01 -22.47
CA ALA A 159 20.42 3.66 -21.07
C ALA A 159 19.82 4.71 -20.11
N TRP A 160 19.82 5.97 -20.49
CA TRP A 160 19.18 7.04 -19.72
C TRP A 160 17.67 6.84 -19.56
N LEU A 161 16.98 6.47 -20.62
CA LEU A 161 15.54 6.17 -20.57
C LEU A 161 15.26 4.88 -19.80
N ILE A 162 16.16 3.90 -19.86
CA ILE A 162 16.00 2.64 -19.12
C ILE A 162 16.13 2.88 -17.62
N TRP A 163 17.12 3.65 -17.15
CA TRP A 163 17.44 3.79 -15.74
C TRP A 163 16.74 4.94 -15.02
N ILE A 164 16.69 6.14 -15.62
CA ILE A 164 16.25 7.35 -14.90
C ILE A 164 14.78 7.24 -14.45
N PRO A 165 13.79 6.92 -15.33
CA PRO A 165 12.40 6.82 -14.88
C PRO A 165 12.21 5.71 -13.83
N ALA A 166 12.87 4.57 -14.01
CA ALA A 166 12.81 3.48 -13.04
C ALA A 166 13.33 3.90 -11.66
N CYS A 167 14.49 4.56 -11.61
CA CYS A 167 15.11 5.01 -10.36
C CYS A 167 14.30 6.12 -9.67
N ILE A 168 13.62 6.99 -10.40
CA ILE A 168 12.67 7.96 -9.81
C ILE A 168 11.56 7.22 -9.05
N PHE A 169 10.91 6.25 -9.67
CA PHE A 169 9.85 5.48 -9.00
C PHE A 169 10.37 4.63 -7.84
N LEU A 170 11.61 4.11 -7.94
CA LEU A 170 12.25 3.42 -6.83
C LEU A 170 12.54 4.37 -5.65
N GLY A 171 12.99 5.60 -5.92
CA GLY A 171 13.19 6.63 -4.90
C GLY A 171 11.89 7.01 -4.18
N LEU A 172 10.79 7.17 -4.93
CA LEU A 172 9.45 7.35 -4.36
C LEU A 172 9.01 6.10 -3.55
N GLY A 173 9.39 4.91 -3.99
CA GLY A 173 9.19 3.66 -3.24
C GLY A 173 9.92 3.65 -1.89
N LEU A 174 11.15 4.17 -1.83
CA LEU A 174 11.87 4.38 -0.57
C LEU A 174 11.09 5.31 0.37
N LEU A 175 10.58 6.43 -0.16
CA LEU A 175 9.74 7.38 0.59
C LEU A 175 8.36 6.81 1.00
N ALA A 176 7.89 5.74 0.35
CA ALA A 176 6.63 5.09 0.73
C ALA A 176 6.82 4.09 1.88
N LYS A 177 7.85 3.23 1.82
CA LYS A 177 7.96 2.10 2.78
C LYS A 177 9.38 1.71 3.17
N GLY A 178 10.34 1.84 2.25
CA GLY A 178 11.72 1.41 2.44
C GLY A 178 12.21 0.42 1.35
N PRO A 179 13.36 -0.24 1.53
CA PRO A 179 14.14 -0.78 0.42
C PRO A 179 13.73 -2.17 -0.13
N VAL A 180 12.75 -2.87 0.46
CA VAL A 180 12.42 -4.27 0.08
C VAL A 180 12.11 -4.42 -1.42
N HIS A 181 11.51 -3.42 -2.06
CA HIS A 181 11.20 -3.44 -3.50
C HIS A 181 12.45 -3.47 -4.38
N LEU A 182 13.59 -2.97 -3.89
CA LEU A 182 14.86 -3.03 -4.61
C LEU A 182 15.32 -4.48 -4.83
N LEU A 183 15.05 -5.37 -3.86
CA LEU A 183 15.35 -6.80 -4.01
C LEU A 183 14.58 -7.39 -5.20
N PHE A 184 13.30 -7.06 -5.35
CA PHE A 184 12.50 -7.49 -6.49
C PHE A 184 12.95 -6.84 -7.79
N PHE A 185 13.26 -5.54 -7.76
CA PHE A 185 13.70 -4.82 -8.95
C PHE A 185 15.01 -5.39 -9.50
N TYR A 186 16.04 -5.44 -8.66
CA TYR A 186 17.33 -5.98 -9.07
C TYR A 186 17.30 -7.49 -9.29
N GLY A 187 16.43 -8.23 -8.60
CA GLY A 187 16.20 -9.64 -8.90
C GLY A 187 15.77 -9.84 -10.35
N VAL A 188 14.76 -9.08 -10.83
CA VAL A 188 14.30 -9.15 -12.22
C VAL A 188 15.35 -8.60 -13.18
N VAL A 189 15.92 -7.43 -12.89
CA VAL A 189 16.96 -6.80 -13.76
C VAL A 189 18.15 -7.72 -13.96
N LEU A 190 18.73 -8.26 -12.88
CA LEU A 190 19.89 -9.14 -12.95
C LEU A 190 19.58 -10.44 -13.70
N ALA A 191 18.40 -11.01 -13.48
CA ALA A 191 17.97 -12.20 -14.21
C ALA A 191 17.82 -11.95 -15.73
N VAL A 192 17.25 -10.79 -16.11
CA VAL A 192 17.13 -10.38 -17.53
C VAL A 192 18.50 -10.16 -18.15
N LEU A 193 19.37 -9.41 -17.47
CA LEU A 193 20.72 -9.10 -17.96
C LEU A 193 21.59 -10.35 -18.06
N TRP A 194 21.46 -11.27 -17.10
CA TRP A 194 22.14 -12.57 -17.16
C TRP A 194 21.73 -13.38 -18.40
N LYS A 195 20.42 -13.54 -18.61
CA LYS A 195 19.93 -14.31 -19.77
C LYS A 195 20.27 -13.65 -21.09
N ALA A 196 20.26 -12.30 -21.14
CA ALA A 196 20.64 -11.53 -22.32
C ALA A 196 22.17 -11.34 -22.49
N ARG A 197 23.00 -11.76 -21.53
CA ARG A 197 24.44 -11.54 -21.51
C ARG A 197 24.84 -10.06 -21.68
N SER A 198 24.06 -9.14 -21.09
CA SER A 198 24.16 -7.70 -21.35
C SER A 198 24.53 -6.90 -20.08
N TRP A 199 25.53 -7.36 -19.35
CA TRP A 199 25.94 -6.78 -18.06
C TRP A 199 26.46 -5.35 -18.15
N ARG A 200 26.95 -4.91 -19.34
CA ARG A 200 27.55 -3.58 -19.54
C ARG A 200 26.59 -2.44 -19.16
N ILE A 201 25.28 -2.66 -19.24
CA ILE A 201 24.31 -1.61 -18.92
C ILE A 201 24.24 -1.29 -17.43
N LEU A 202 24.66 -2.22 -16.55
CA LEU A 202 24.78 -1.95 -15.11
C LEU A 202 25.91 -0.96 -14.79
N PHE A 203 26.94 -0.96 -15.63
CA PHE A 203 28.11 -0.09 -15.46
C PHE A 203 27.99 1.19 -16.28
N HIS A 204 26.86 1.42 -16.95
CA HIS A 204 26.63 2.62 -17.70
C HIS A 204 26.39 3.82 -16.76
N PRO A 205 26.95 5.03 -17.04
CA PRO A 205 26.78 6.22 -16.20
C PRO A 205 25.33 6.53 -15.83
N ALA A 206 24.38 6.27 -16.75
CA ALA A 206 22.96 6.47 -16.49
C ALA A 206 22.42 5.68 -15.30
N HIS A 207 22.97 4.48 -15.01
CA HIS A 207 22.59 3.71 -13.83
C HIS A 207 23.06 4.39 -12.55
N PHE A 208 24.32 4.86 -12.50
CA PHE A 208 24.86 5.55 -11.33
C PHE A 208 24.14 6.88 -11.08
N VAL A 209 23.84 7.64 -12.12
CA VAL A 209 23.02 8.87 -12.01
C VAL A 209 21.61 8.51 -11.53
N GLY A 210 21.02 7.43 -12.04
CA GLY A 210 19.75 6.93 -11.56
C GLY A 210 19.77 6.58 -10.07
N LEU A 211 20.82 5.89 -9.60
CA LEU A 211 21.01 5.58 -8.18
C LEU A 211 21.15 6.86 -7.33
N LEU A 212 21.90 7.84 -7.82
CA LEU A 212 22.01 9.14 -7.14
C LEU A 212 20.65 9.84 -7.03
N ILE A 213 19.84 9.83 -8.10
CA ILE A 213 18.48 10.37 -8.09
C ILE A 213 17.61 9.60 -7.08
N MET A 214 17.63 8.26 -7.11
CA MET A 214 16.87 7.43 -6.19
C MET A 214 17.20 7.72 -4.72
N VAL A 215 18.49 7.76 -4.40
CA VAL A 215 18.98 8.09 -3.04
C VAL A 215 18.70 9.54 -2.71
N GLY A 216 18.90 10.47 -3.66
CA GLY A 216 18.63 11.90 -3.49
C GLY A 216 17.18 12.20 -3.16
N ILE A 217 16.22 11.53 -3.80
CA ILE A 217 14.78 11.66 -3.49
C ILE A 217 14.51 11.26 -2.02
N PHE A 218 15.09 10.16 -1.55
CA PHE A 218 14.92 9.74 -0.16
C PHE A 218 15.67 10.66 0.81
N ALA A 219 16.91 11.01 0.50
CA ALA A 219 17.79 11.84 1.33
C ALA A 219 17.24 13.27 1.50
N ALA A 220 16.58 13.81 0.48
CA ALA A 220 15.97 15.14 0.53
C ALA A 220 14.91 15.27 1.66
N TRP A 221 14.30 14.16 2.06
CA TRP A 221 13.45 14.12 3.24
C TRP A 221 14.19 13.59 4.48
N ALA A 222 14.94 12.49 4.35
CA ALA A 222 15.50 11.78 5.49
C ALA A 222 16.55 12.60 6.27
N ILE A 223 17.35 13.42 5.57
CA ILE A 223 18.37 14.26 6.20
C ILE A 223 17.75 15.37 7.03
N PRO A 224 16.86 16.25 6.49
CA PRO A 224 16.21 17.27 7.30
C PRO A 224 15.36 16.66 8.44
N PHE A 225 14.67 15.55 8.18
CA PHE A 225 13.90 14.84 9.20
C PHE A 225 14.79 14.38 10.37
N ALA A 226 15.94 13.76 10.09
CA ALA A 226 16.85 13.29 11.12
C ALA A 226 17.44 14.46 11.95
N HIS A 227 17.73 15.59 11.32
CA HIS A 227 18.19 16.79 12.02
C HIS A 227 17.12 17.37 12.95
N THR A 228 15.86 17.43 12.48
CA THR A 228 14.76 18.04 13.26
C THR A 228 14.26 17.12 14.37
N ALA A 229 14.16 15.81 14.10
CA ALA A 229 13.60 14.83 15.05
C ALA A 229 14.65 14.20 15.98
N GLY A 230 15.93 14.54 15.83
CA GLY A 230 17.05 13.96 16.57
C GLY A 230 17.67 12.77 15.84
N SER A 231 18.89 12.94 15.33
CA SER A 231 19.57 11.94 14.47
C SER A 231 19.78 10.59 15.17
N ALA A 232 20.18 10.58 16.43
CA ALA A 232 20.38 9.36 17.21
C ALA A 232 19.07 8.57 17.39
N LEU A 233 17.97 9.27 17.71
CA LEU A 233 16.65 8.66 17.89
C LEU A 233 16.11 8.11 16.56
N ALA A 234 16.22 8.87 15.47
CA ALA A 234 15.80 8.42 14.14
C ALA A 234 16.55 7.15 13.71
N THR A 235 17.88 7.15 13.83
CA THR A 235 18.73 6.01 13.47
C THR A 235 18.40 4.77 14.31
N THR A 236 18.26 4.92 15.63
CA THR A 236 17.93 3.83 16.55
C THR A 236 16.55 3.24 16.25
N LYS A 237 15.54 4.08 16.04
CA LYS A 237 14.17 3.60 15.73
C LYS A 237 14.11 2.89 14.38
N TRP A 238 14.82 3.36 13.36
CA TRP A 238 14.85 2.71 12.04
C TRP A 238 15.65 1.40 12.05
N SER A 239 16.84 1.38 12.68
CA SER A 239 17.62 0.15 12.80
C SER A 239 16.86 -0.94 13.56
N ASN A 240 16.19 -0.58 14.67
CA ASN A 240 15.39 -1.53 15.45
C ASN A 240 14.18 -2.09 14.66
N GLN A 241 13.55 -1.29 13.79
CA GLN A 241 12.50 -1.81 12.91
C GLN A 241 13.00 -2.82 11.88
N PHE A 242 14.21 -2.64 11.38
CA PHE A 242 14.82 -3.55 10.42
C PHE A 242 15.32 -4.83 11.10
N THR A 243 16.12 -4.67 12.15
CA THR A 243 16.71 -5.79 12.91
C THR A 243 15.68 -6.63 13.65
N GLY A 244 14.63 -6.00 14.21
CA GLY A 244 13.55 -6.71 14.90
C GLY A 244 12.80 -7.69 13.99
N ARG A 245 12.66 -7.36 12.69
CA ARG A 245 12.06 -8.28 11.73
C ARG A 245 12.98 -9.45 11.35
N LEU A 246 14.27 -9.22 11.29
CA LEU A 246 15.25 -10.28 11.03
C LEU A 246 15.39 -11.23 12.22
N LYS A 247 15.36 -10.70 13.45
CA LYS A 247 15.46 -11.49 14.69
C LYS A 247 14.21 -12.34 14.99
N GLY A 248 13.05 -11.99 14.37
CA GLY A 248 11.84 -12.78 14.55
C GLY A 248 11.31 -12.78 15.98
N SER A 249 11.34 -11.65 16.70
CA SER A 249 10.83 -11.54 18.08
C SER A 249 9.39 -12.05 18.24
N ASP A 250 8.59 -11.97 17.18
CA ASP A 250 7.20 -12.44 17.14
C ASP A 250 7.03 -13.69 16.25
N PHE A 251 8.08 -14.54 16.14
CA PHE A 251 8.07 -15.69 15.26
C PHE A 251 7.02 -16.73 15.69
N GLN A 252 6.12 -17.05 14.77
CA GLN A 252 5.12 -18.11 14.92
C GLN A 252 5.23 -19.06 13.72
N PHE A 253 5.70 -20.29 13.96
CA PHE A 253 5.97 -21.29 12.91
C PHE A 253 4.79 -21.51 11.96
N LEU A 254 3.58 -21.76 12.49
CA LEU A 254 2.38 -21.99 11.67
C LEU A 254 1.99 -20.78 10.81
N ARG A 255 2.23 -19.56 11.32
CA ARG A 255 2.00 -18.33 10.58
C ARG A 255 3.03 -18.17 9.47
N TRP A 256 4.29 -18.45 9.77
CA TRP A 256 5.41 -18.36 8.85
C TRP A 256 5.28 -19.35 7.68
N VAL A 257 4.93 -20.60 7.91
CA VAL A 257 4.70 -21.63 6.86
C VAL A 257 3.58 -21.20 5.89
N ARG A 258 2.56 -20.48 6.39
CA ARG A 258 1.45 -19.97 5.56
C ARG A 258 1.81 -18.78 4.69
N ASN A 259 2.95 -18.12 4.91
CA ASN A 259 3.31 -16.91 4.17
C ASN A 259 3.40 -17.14 2.66
N ILE A 260 4.02 -18.24 2.20
CA ILE A 260 4.17 -18.53 0.77
C ILE A 260 2.83 -18.78 0.09
N PRO A 261 1.97 -19.72 0.55
CA PRO A 261 0.66 -19.91 -0.06
C PRO A 261 -0.21 -18.66 0.03
N GLN A 262 -0.20 -17.91 1.12
CA GLN A 262 -0.95 -16.66 1.23
C GLN A 262 -0.41 -15.56 0.30
N GLY A 263 0.90 -15.53 0.06
CA GLY A 263 1.50 -14.63 -0.93
C GLY A 263 1.01 -14.92 -2.36
N LEU A 264 0.85 -16.20 -2.71
CA LEU A 264 0.30 -16.61 -3.99
C LEU A 264 -1.21 -16.29 -4.12
N LEU A 265 -1.95 -16.30 -3.02
CA LEU A 265 -3.37 -15.93 -3.03
C LEU A 265 -3.59 -14.45 -3.42
N TYR A 266 -2.61 -13.57 -3.22
CA TYR A 266 -2.74 -12.19 -3.69
C TYR A 266 -2.87 -12.07 -5.22
N LEU A 267 -2.39 -13.04 -5.99
CA LEU A 267 -2.55 -13.09 -7.45
C LEU A 267 -3.89 -13.71 -7.90
N LEU A 268 -4.74 -14.20 -6.99
CA LEU A 268 -6.05 -14.72 -7.37
C LEU A 268 -6.87 -13.66 -8.12
N PRO A 269 -7.71 -14.06 -9.08
CA PRO A 269 -7.96 -15.45 -9.52
C PRO A 269 -6.91 -15.99 -10.50
N TRP A 270 -5.95 -15.18 -10.89
CA TRP A 270 -4.97 -15.48 -11.94
C TRP A 270 -3.96 -16.56 -11.54
N THR A 271 -3.81 -16.84 -10.25
CA THR A 271 -2.97 -17.95 -9.74
C THR A 271 -3.36 -19.30 -10.38
N ILE A 272 -4.65 -19.48 -10.72
CA ILE A 272 -5.16 -20.70 -11.37
C ILE A 272 -4.53 -20.91 -12.76
N LEU A 273 -4.06 -19.83 -13.40
CA LEU A 273 -3.44 -19.89 -14.73
C LEU A 273 -1.91 -20.05 -14.68
N LEU A 274 -1.29 -20.05 -13.51
CA LEU A 274 0.16 -20.26 -13.38
C LEU A 274 0.66 -21.59 -13.99
N PRO A 275 -0.09 -22.72 -13.91
CA PRO A 275 0.31 -23.96 -14.57
C PRO A 275 0.41 -23.88 -16.09
N LEU A 276 -0.17 -22.85 -16.72
CA LEU A 276 -0.06 -22.60 -18.17
C LEU A 276 1.30 -22.02 -18.56
N ILE A 277 2.08 -21.50 -17.58
CA ILE A 277 3.41 -20.95 -17.85
C ILE A 277 4.37 -22.10 -18.18
N ARG A 278 4.54 -22.33 -19.46
CA ARG A 278 5.43 -23.36 -20.01
C ARG A 278 6.42 -22.66 -20.94
N PHE A 279 7.69 -22.98 -20.79
CA PHE A 279 8.73 -22.31 -21.56
C PHE A 279 8.83 -22.76 -23.01
N ASP A 280 8.29 -23.93 -23.32
CA ASP A 280 8.24 -24.51 -24.67
C ASP A 280 7.29 -23.79 -25.63
N ILE A 281 6.34 -23.03 -25.12
CA ILE A 281 5.37 -22.26 -25.92
C ILE A 281 5.94 -20.96 -26.50
N PHE A 282 7.09 -20.53 -26.00
CA PHE A 282 7.70 -19.25 -26.37
C PHE A 282 8.79 -19.41 -27.44
N SER A 283 8.97 -18.38 -28.26
CA SER A 283 10.18 -18.20 -29.07
C SER A 283 11.43 -18.24 -28.18
N GLU A 284 12.62 -18.52 -28.74
CA GLU A 284 13.84 -18.63 -27.91
C GLU A 284 14.12 -17.33 -27.12
N LYS A 285 13.93 -16.17 -27.76
CA LYS A 285 14.09 -14.86 -27.10
C LYS A 285 13.10 -14.71 -25.95
N ASP A 286 11.81 -14.95 -26.20
CA ASP A 286 10.76 -14.80 -25.19
C ASP A 286 10.87 -15.84 -24.09
N ARG A 287 11.38 -17.03 -24.39
CA ARG A 287 11.68 -18.10 -23.43
C ARG A 287 12.73 -17.67 -22.41
N GLN A 288 13.83 -17.08 -22.88
CA GLN A 288 14.87 -16.57 -22.00
C GLN A 288 14.35 -15.43 -21.11
N PHE A 289 13.56 -14.54 -21.69
CA PHE A 289 12.92 -13.45 -20.95
C PHE A 289 11.89 -13.96 -19.94
N ALA A 290 11.01 -14.89 -20.31
CA ALA A 290 10.06 -15.51 -19.40
C ALA A 290 10.75 -16.23 -18.22
N ARG A 291 11.84 -16.96 -18.51
CA ARG A 291 12.68 -17.57 -17.44
C ARG A 291 13.29 -16.51 -16.51
N ALA A 292 13.75 -15.39 -17.06
CA ALA A 292 14.29 -14.31 -16.28
C ALA A 292 13.22 -13.69 -15.34
N LEU A 293 11.98 -13.50 -15.82
CA LEU A 293 10.88 -13.01 -14.99
C LEU A 293 10.53 -13.99 -13.86
N VAL A 294 10.47 -15.30 -14.15
CA VAL A 294 10.16 -16.34 -13.15
C VAL A 294 11.24 -16.35 -12.04
N TRP A 295 12.51 -16.42 -12.41
CA TRP A 295 13.58 -16.46 -11.42
C TRP A 295 13.76 -15.11 -10.72
N GLY A 296 13.75 -14.02 -11.49
CA GLY A 296 13.97 -12.67 -10.98
C GLY A 296 12.88 -12.18 -10.02
N ALA A 297 11.64 -12.63 -10.17
CA ALA A 297 10.56 -12.33 -9.24
C ALA A 297 10.36 -13.45 -8.19
N GLY A 298 10.51 -14.72 -8.60
CA GLY A 298 10.26 -15.87 -7.74
C GLY A 298 11.28 -16.02 -6.61
N VAL A 299 12.58 -15.82 -6.89
CA VAL A 299 13.60 -15.88 -5.84
C VAL A 299 13.38 -14.81 -4.76
N PRO A 300 13.24 -13.52 -5.08
CA PRO A 300 12.89 -12.50 -4.08
C PRO A 300 11.57 -12.79 -3.35
N PHE A 301 10.56 -13.32 -4.06
CA PHE A 301 9.29 -13.71 -3.44
C PHE A 301 9.50 -14.71 -2.31
N VAL A 302 10.24 -15.79 -2.59
CA VAL A 302 10.53 -16.82 -1.60
C VAL A 302 11.41 -16.25 -0.48
N LEU A 303 12.51 -15.58 -0.81
CA LEU A 303 13.45 -15.03 0.17
C LEU A 303 12.76 -14.08 1.16
N VAL A 304 11.91 -13.16 0.66
CA VAL A 304 11.20 -12.22 1.53
C VAL A 304 10.22 -12.93 2.45
N LEU A 305 9.52 -13.97 1.97
CA LEU A 305 8.54 -14.70 2.76
C LEU A 305 9.17 -15.69 3.75
N LEU A 306 10.43 -16.08 3.53
CA LEU A 306 11.19 -16.91 4.46
C LEU A 306 11.78 -16.13 5.64
N VAL A 307 11.82 -14.79 5.60
CA VAL A 307 12.26 -13.99 6.75
C VAL A 307 11.30 -14.20 7.93
N PRO A 308 11.78 -14.52 9.15
CA PRO A 308 10.93 -14.90 10.30
C PRO A 308 9.85 -13.88 10.66
N GLY A 309 10.15 -12.59 10.61
CA GLY A 309 9.19 -11.51 10.89
C GLY A 309 8.43 -11.00 9.66
N SER A 310 8.42 -11.74 8.54
CA SER A 310 7.72 -11.35 7.33
C SER A 310 6.23 -11.63 7.39
N ILE A 311 5.52 -10.97 6.50
CA ILE A 311 4.08 -11.18 6.28
C ILE A 311 3.81 -11.24 4.77
N PRO A 312 2.75 -11.94 4.32
CA PRO A 312 2.50 -12.24 2.90
C PRO A 312 2.53 -11.01 1.98
N ARG A 313 2.01 -9.88 2.45
CA ARG A 313 1.94 -8.62 1.67
C ARG A 313 3.31 -8.02 1.31
N TYR A 314 4.41 -8.49 1.90
CA TYR A 314 5.75 -8.03 1.51
C TYR A 314 6.19 -8.56 0.14
N ALA A 315 5.59 -9.64 -0.33
CA ALA A 315 5.84 -10.21 -1.64
C ALA A 315 4.98 -9.61 -2.77
N MET A 316 4.09 -8.67 -2.48
CA MET A 316 3.23 -8.04 -3.49
C MET A 316 3.97 -7.43 -4.70
N PRO A 317 5.21 -6.91 -4.60
CA PRO A 317 5.95 -6.48 -5.79
C PRO A 317 6.06 -7.55 -6.87
N ALA A 318 6.09 -8.85 -6.53
CA ALA A 318 6.11 -9.94 -7.52
C ALA A 318 4.86 -9.99 -8.42
N LEU A 319 3.75 -9.34 -8.04
CA LEU A 319 2.51 -9.32 -8.82
C LEU A 319 2.70 -8.69 -10.21
N VAL A 320 3.52 -7.63 -10.33
CA VAL A 320 3.70 -6.91 -11.61
C VAL A 320 4.46 -7.75 -12.64
N PRO A 321 5.64 -8.33 -12.33
CA PRO A 321 6.27 -9.32 -13.23
C PRO A 321 5.36 -10.52 -13.51
N GLY A 322 4.54 -10.94 -12.54
CA GLY A 322 3.53 -11.98 -12.72
C GLY A 322 2.46 -11.60 -13.75
N CYS A 323 1.94 -10.37 -13.71
CA CYS A 323 1.00 -9.85 -14.72
C CYS A 323 1.63 -9.84 -16.12
N TRP A 324 2.88 -9.40 -16.24
CA TRP A 324 3.62 -9.39 -17.50
C TRP A 324 3.77 -10.81 -18.06
N LEU A 325 4.25 -11.73 -17.23
CA LEU A 325 4.48 -13.12 -17.62
C LEU A 325 3.19 -13.86 -18.04
N LEU A 326 2.10 -13.67 -17.28
CA LEU A 326 0.80 -14.23 -17.62
C LEU A 326 0.26 -13.63 -18.92
N ALA A 327 0.45 -12.33 -19.16
CA ALA A 327 0.04 -11.71 -20.41
C ALA A 327 0.81 -12.28 -21.62
N MET A 328 2.13 -12.47 -21.50
CA MET A 328 2.94 -13.17 -22.52
C MET A 328 2.41 -14.58 -22.75
N THR A 329 2.15 -15.35 -21.69
CA THR A 329 1.64 -16.71 -21.75
C THR A 329 0.29 -16.77 -22.46
N LEU A 330 -0.65 -15.89 -22.11
CA LEU A 330 -1.98 -15.84 -22.72
C LEU A 330 -1.97 -15.35 -24.18
N CYS A 331 -0.89 -14.71 -24.62
CA CYS A 331 -0.71 -14.28 -26.00
C CYS A 331 0.10 -15.27 -26.86
N ALA A 332 0.71 -16.29 -26.27
CA ALA A 332 1.50 -17.28 -27.03
C ALA A 332 0.60 -18.10 -27.99
N ASP A 333 1.09 -18.43 -29.20
CA ASP A 333 0.28 -19.06 -30.23
C ASP A 333 -0.19 -20.48 -29.88
N ASN A 334 0.70 -21.32 -29.37
CA ASN A 334 0.46 -22.75 -29.12
C ASN A 334 0.19 -23.05 -27.63
N LEU A 335 -0.70 -22.30 -26.99
CA LEU A 335 -1.02 -22.55 -25.60
C LEU A 335 -1.97 -23.74 -25.44
N SER A 336 -1.58 -24.70 -24.61
CA SER A 336 -2.40 -25.84 -24.21
C SER A 336 -2.35 -26.04 -22.71
N TRP A 337 -3.39 -26.61 -22.15
CA TRP A 337 -3.37 -27.05 -20.76
C TRP A 337 -2.31 -28.12 -20.55
N PRO A 338 -1.67 -28.15 -19.36
CA PRO A 338 -0.76 -29.25 -19.02
C PRO A 338 -1.43 -30.62 -19.22
N ARG A 339 -0.65 -31.64 -19.63
CA ARG A 339 -1.18 -32.99 -19.89
C ARG A 339 -1.90 -33.59 -18.69
N TRP A 340 -1.41 -33.32 -17.49
CA TRP A 340 -2.01 -33.78 -16.22
C TRP A 340 -3.36 -33.11 -15.89
N LEU A 341 -3.71 -31.98 -16.51
CA LEU A 341 -5.02 -31.34 -16.38
C LEU A 341 -5.97 -31.75 -17.50
N SER A 342 -5.57 -31.63 -18.75
CA SER A 342 -6.39 -32.02 -19.90
C SER A 342 -5.63 -32.20 -21.23
N GLY A 343 -4.46 -31.58 -21.35
CA GLY A 343 -3.68 -31.53 -22.60
C GLY A 343 -4.32 -30.77 -23.75
N LYS A 344 -5.58 -30.31 -23.58
CA LYS A 344 -6.35 -29.67 -24.66
C LYS A 344 -5.81 -28.29 -25.01
N THR A 345 -5.89 -27.92 -26.28
CA THR A 345 -5.51 -26.57 -26.74
C THR A 345 -6.41 -25.50 -26.09
N PHE A 346 -5.79 -24.47 -25.56
CA PHE A 346 -6.49 -23.31 -25.04
C PHE A 346 -6.57 -22.23 -26.11
N SER A 347 -7.65 -22.28 -26.91
CA SER A 347 -7.82 -21.44 -28.07
C SER A 347 -7.84 -19.95 -27.74
N LEU A 348 -7.44 -19.09 -28.66
CA LEU A 348 -7.40 -17.65 -28.48
C LEU A 348 -8.75 -17.05 -28.01
N LYS A 349 -9.86 -17.54 -28.61
CA LYS A 349 -11.22 -17.14 -28.22
C LYS A 349 -11.53 -17.53 -26.78
N ALA A 350 -11.12 -18.74 -26.37
CA ALA A 350 -11.33 -19.20 -24.99
C ALA A 350 -10.52 -18.35 -23.96
N ARG A 351 -9.26 -18.02 -24.27
CA ARG A 351 -8.42 -17.15 -23.43
C ARG A 351 -9.04 -15.75 -23.27
N GLN A 352 -9.49 -15.15 -24.37
CA GLN A 352 -10.16 -13.85 -24.34
C GLN A 352 -11.46 -13.91 -23.50
N ARG A 353 -12.28 -14.93 -23.68
CA ARG A 353 -13.47 -15.16 -22.84
C ARG A 353 -13.10 -15.28 -21.38
N THR A 354 -12.08 -16.07 -21.04
CA THR A 354 -11.61 -16.21 -19.63
C THR A 354 -11.21 -14.86 -19.02
N VAL A 355 -10.40 -14.06 -19.74
CA VAL A 355 -9.97 -12.73 -19.27
C VAL A 355 -11.18 -11.81 -19.06
N VAL A 356 -12.09 -11.76 -20.01
CA VAL A 356 -13.30 -10.93 -19.93
C VAL A 356 -14.22 -11.43 -18.80
N THR A 357 -14.42 -12.74 -18.69
CA THR A 357 -15.24 -13.32 -17.61
C THR A 357 -14.69 -12.98 -16.23
N ILE A 358 -13.38 -13.09 -16.03
CA ILE A 358 -12.74 -12.71 -14.75
C ILE A 358 -12.93 -11.21 -14.46
N ALA A 359 -12.77 -10.35 -15.48
CA ALA A 359 -13.01 -8.92 -15.33
C ALA A 359 -14.47 -8.61 -14.93
N ILE A 360 -15.44 -9.26 -15.57
CA ILE A 360 -16.87 -9.12 -15.25
C ILE A 360 -17.15 -9.64 -13.85
N LEU A 361 -16.62 -10.81 -13.47
CA LEU A 361 -16.79 -11.37 -12.13
C LEU A 361 -16.18 -10.48 -11.04
N ALA A 362 -15.02 -9.85 -11.31
CA ALA A 362 -14.45 -8.87 -10.39
C ALA A 362 -15.37 -7.66 -10.20
N CYS A 363 -15.95 -7.13 -11.29
CA CYS A 363 -16.95 -6.05 -11.20
C CYS A 363 -18.18 -6.50 -10.40
N ILE A 364 -18.78 -7.63 -10.74
CA ILE A 364 -19.96 -8.18 -10.04
C ILE A 364 -19.63 -8.37 -8.56
N GLY A 365 -18.48 -8.96 -8.24
CA GLY A 365 -18.05 -9.18 -6.85
C GLY A 365 -17.93 -7.87 -6.06
N ILE A 366 -17.33 -6.85 -6.64
CA ILE A 366 -17.20 -5.52 -6.00
C ILE A 366 -18.56 -4.83 -5.83
N TRP A 367 -19.42 -4.90 -6.84
CA TRP A 367 -20.75 -4.28 -6.74
C TRP A 367 -21.65 -5.03 -5.75
N THR A 368 -21.57 -6.38 -5.70
CA THR A 368 -22.25 -7.18 -4.67
C THR A 368 -21.70 -6.85 -3.27
N TYR A 369 -20.37 -6.73 -3.14
CA TYR A 369 -19.75 -6.28 -1.89
C TYR A 369 -20.28 -4.90 -1.46
N ALA A 370 -20.32 -3.94 -2.39
CA ALA A 370 -20.78 -2.59 -2.13
C ALA A 370 -22.28 -2.53 -1.75
N ALA A 371 -23.14 -3.29 -2.45
CA ALA A 371 -24.57 -3.27 -2.25
C ALA A 371 -25.07 -4.12 -1.07
N ALA A 372 -24.46 -5.29 -0.83
CA ALA A 372 -24.96 -6.25 0.16
C ALA A 372 -24.11 -6.36 1.43
N ILE A 373 -22.75 -6.29 1.30
CA ILE A 373 -21.85 -6.51 2.43
C ILE A 373 -21.57 -5.20 3.17
N VAL A 374 -21.25 -4.13 2.44
CA VAL A 374 -20.92 -2.82 3.03
C VAL A 374 -22.00 -2.29 3.96
N PRO A 375 -23.30 -2.30 3.63
CA PRO A 375 -24.35 -1.84 4.55
C PRO A 375 -24.42 -2.65 5.85
N LYS A 376 -24.18 -3.97 5.78
CA LYS A 376 -24.14 -4.82 6.98
C LYS A 376 -22.93 -4.48 7.85
N MET A 377 -21.77 -4.22 7.22
CA MET A 377 -20.56 -3.82 7.94
C MET A 377 -20.71 -2.44 8.58
N GLN A 378 -21.30 -1.47 7.89
CA GLN A 378 -21.57 -0.13 8.44
C GLN A 378 -22.39 -0.18 9.74
N LYS A 379 -23.44 -1.02 9.79
CA LYS A 379 -24.25 -1.22 11.00
C LYS A 379 -23.42 -1.72 12.19
N ARG A 380 -22.32 -2.44 11.94
CA ARG A 380 -21.42 -2.99 12.99
C ARG A 380 -20.31 -2.01 13.37
N GLN A 381 -20.00 -1.04 12.52
CA GLN A 381 -18.95 -0.06 12.77
C GLN A 381 -19.45 1.01 13.74
N ARG A 382 -18.80 1.12 14.90
CA ARG A 382 -19.20 2.05 15.96
C ARG A 382 -18.32 3.29 16.03
N VAL A 383 -17.19 3.34 15.28
CA VAL A 383 -16.19 4.42 15.42
C VAL A 383 -16.79 5.81 15.23
N ARG A 384 -17.59 6.03 14.17
CA ARG A 384 -18.25 7.32 13.94
C ARG A 384 -19.25 7.66 15.06
N ARG A 385 -20.00 6.65 15.55
CA ARG A 385 -20.96 6.84 16.65
C ARG A 385 -20.25 7.19 17.96
N LEU A 386 -19.12 6.53 18.24
CA LEU A 386 -18.32 6.82 19.43
C LEU A 386 -17.75 8.25 19.37
N ALA A 387 -17.23 8.67 18.21
CA ALA A 387 -16.77 10.05 18.02
C ALA A 387 -17.91 11.07 18.21
N ALA A 388 -19.10 10.79 17.66
CA ALA A 388 -20.26 11.65 17.85
C ALA A 388 -20.70 11.75 19.32
N GLN A 389 -20.54 10.69 20.13
CA GLN A 389 -20.79 10.75 21.58
C GLN A 389 -19.78 11.67 22.28
N ILE A 390 -18.51 11.62 21.89
CA ILE A 390 -17.48 12.54 22.41
C ILE A 390 -17.86 13.99 22.05
N ASP A 391 -18.12 14.26 20.76
CA ASP A 391 -18.45 15.61 20.27
C ASP A 391 -19.74 16.17 20.87
N ALA A 392 -20.69 15.31 21.28
CA ALA A 392 -21.92 15.70 21.97
C ALA A 392 -21.69 16.03 23.44
N THR A 393 -20.65 15.48 24.06
CA THR A 393 -20.34 15.66 25.49
C THR A 393 -19.35 16.81 25.71
N VAL A 394 -18.40 16.99 24.77
CA VAL A 394 -17.36 18.04 24.87
C VAL A 394 -17.82 19.28 24.12
N PRO A 395 -18.02 20.42 24.78
CA PRO A 395 -18.36 21.68 24.11
C PRO A 395 -17.25 22.07 23.11
N ARG A 396 -17.62 22.64 21.97
CA ARG A 396 -16.66 23.06 20.93
C ARG A 396 -15.68 24.16 21.40
N SER A 397 -16.09 24.93 22.41
CA SER A 397 -15.26 25.95 23.04
C SER A 397 -14.15 25.37 23.92
N GLU A 398 -14.32 24.12 24.36
CA GLU A 398 -13.39 23.49 25.29
C GLU A 398 -12.36 22.64 24.54
N PRO A 399 -11.08 22.69 24.91
CA PRO A 399 -10.09 21.78 24.39
C PRO A 399 -10.32 20.36 24.92
N LEU A 400 -10.16 19.37 24.05
CA LEU A 400 -10.19 17.96 24.40
C LEU A 400 -8.74 17.43 24.42
N TYR A 401 -8.23 17.20 25.62
CA TYR A 401 -6.88 16.67 25.78
C TYR A 401 -6.87 15.16 25.57
N ALA A 402 -5.88 14.64 24.85
CA ALA A 402 -5.71 13.21 24.62
C ALA A 402 -4.34 12.76 25.15
N LEU A 403 -4.36 11.98 26.23
CA LEU A 403 -3.16 11.50 26.92
C LEU A 403 -2.69 10.19 26.27
N ASP A 404 -1.53 10.20 25.63
CA ASP A 404 -0.91 9.06 24.91
C ASP A 404 -1.94 8.21 24.13
N PRO A 405 -2.70 8.84 23.22
CA PRO A 405 -3.87 8.20 22.62
C PRO A 405 -3.52 7.13 21.59
N ASN A 406 -2.25 7.02 21.18
CA ASN A 406 -1.82 6.17 20.08
C ASN A 406 -2.52 6.58 18.74
N TYR A 407 -2.52 5.70 17.72
CA TYR A 407 -3.08 5.96 16.38
C TYR A 407 -4.53 5.50 16.23
N GLN A 408 -5.40 5.77 17.16
CA GLN A 408 -6.77 5.25 17.09
C GLN A 408 -7.58 5.92 15.97
N PRO A 409 -8.30 5.13 15.12
CA PRO A 409 -9.10 5.68 14.03
C PRO A 409 -10.19 6.66 14.44
N ILE A 410 -10.61 6.64 15.69
CA ILE A 410 -11.64 7.53 16.23
C ILE A 410 -11.25 9.01 16.08
N PHE A 411 -9.96 9.34 16.19
CA PHE A 411 -9.46 10.71 16.06
C PHE A 411 -9.66 11.33 14.67
N PHE A 412 -9.94 10.51 13.67
CA PHE A 412 -10.34 11.01 12.34
C PHE A 412 -11.74 11.62 12.34
N TYR A 413 -12.60 11.22 13.28
CA TYR A 413 -14.01 11.57 13.33
C TYR A 413 -14.35 12.55 14.44
N VAL A 414 -13.48 12.77 15.41
CA VAL A 414 -13.66 13.75 16.48
C VAL A 414 -13.44 15.15 15.92
N HIS A 415 -14.41 16.05 16.16
CA HIS A 415 -14.39 17.43 15.68
C HIS A 415 -14.05 18.44 16.78
N SER A 416 -13.95 18.00 18.03
CA SER A 416 -13.49 18.82 19.17
C SER A 416 -12.02 19.24 18.94
N ASN A 417 -11.61 20.36 19.54
CA ASN A 417 -10.22 20.82 19.46
C ASN A 417 -9.30 19.88 20.24
N LEU A 418 -8.67 18.93 19.53
CA LEU A 418 -7.79 17.90 20.09
C LEU A 418 -6.40 18.46 20.40
N VAL A 419 -6.02 18.38 21.67
CA VAL A 419 -4.66 18.72 22.15
C VAL A 419 -4.02 17.45 22.70
N TYR A 420 -2.87 17.07 22.14
CA TYR A 420 -2.18 15.85 22.55
C TYR A 420 -1.19 16.11 23.69
N ALA A 421 -1.15 15.20 24.66
CA ALA A 421 -0.17 15.18 25.75
C ALA A 421 0.44 13.79 25.90
N SER A 422 1.73 13.70 26.17
CA SER A 422 2.43 12.43 26.39
C SER A 422 2.38 11.99 27.84
N GLU A 423 2.50 12.95 28.77
CA GLU A 423 2.51 12.71 30.21
C GLU A 423 1.41 13.53 30.90
N VAL A 424 1.01 13.08 32.11
CA VAL A 424 0.05 13.83 32.95
C VAL A 424 0.59 15.22 33.34
N SER A 425 1.90 15.35 33.46
CA SER A 425 2.58 16.62 33.72
C SER A 425 2.42 17.66 32.62
N ASP A 426 2.20 17.23 31.38
CA ASP A 426 2.05 18.12 30.22
C ASP A 426 0.64 18.73 30.14
N LEU A 427 -0.32 18.15 30.86
CA LEU A 427 -1.70 18.62 30.88
C LEU A 427 -1.82 19.94 31.67
N PRO A 428 -2.57 20.93 31.20
CA PRO A 428 -2.78 22.17 31.96
C PRO A 428 -3.64 21.95 33.20
N LEU A 429 -3.49 22.84 34.19
CA LEU A 429 -4.23 22.77 35.44
C LEU A 429 -5.74 23.01 35.25
N ASP A 430 -6.11 23.77 34.24
CA ASP A 430 -7.49 24.12 33.90
C ASP A 430 -8.15 23.10 32.93
N ALA A 431 -7.45 22.02 32.57
CA ALA A 431 -8.04 20.96 31.75
C ALA A 431 -9.38 20.48 32.31
N VAL A 432 -10.37 20.32 31.41
CA VAL A 432 -11.72 19.86 31.74
C VAL A 432 -12.02 18.50 31.15
N TYR A 433 -11.70 18.28 29.89
CA TYR A 433 -11.98 17.02 29.20
C TYR A 433 -10.72 16.31 28.77
N LEU A 434 -10.65 15.00 29.05
CA LEU A 434 -9.46 14.19 28.80
C LEU A 434 -9.84 12.83 28.20
N LEU A 435 -9.25 12.48 27.06
CA LEU A 435 -9.29 11.15 26.49
C LEU A 435 -8.08 10.33 26.95
N VAL A 436 -8.36 9.18 27.57
CA VAL A 436 -7.32 8.35 28.21
C VAL A 436 -7.52 6.89 27.81
N ARG A 437 -6.43 6.15 27.66
CA ARG A 437 -6.52 4.69 27.58
C ARG A 437 -6.78 4.09 28.96
N PRO A 438 -7.50 2.94 29.07
CA PRO A 438 -7.79 2.31 30.35
C PRO A 438 -6.56 2.06 31.24
N GLN A 439 -5.41 1.76 30.60
CA GLN A 439 -4.16 1.49 31.31
C GLN A 439 -3.56 2.71 32.03
N ARG A 440 -3.98 3.91 31.65
CA ARG A 440 -3.51 5.16 32.26
C ARG A 440 -4.60 5.88 33.08
N GLU A 441 -5.77 5.25 33.25
CA GLU A 441 -6.86 5.84 34.03
C GLU A 441 -6.45 6.07 35.48
N ASP A 442 -5.87 5.06 36.14
CA ASP A 442 -5.47 5.15 37.53
C ASP A 442 -4.42 6.23 37.76
N GLU A 443 -3.49 6.42 36.83
CA GLU A 443 -2.48 7.48 36.90
C GLU A 443 -3.13 8.88 36.91
N VAL A 444 -4.16 9.07 36.10
CA VAL A 444 -4.88 10.36 36.02
C VAL A 444 -5.76 10.56 37.24
N VAL A 445 -6.51 9.53 37.66
CA VAL A 445 -7.47 9.60 38.77
C VAL A 445 -6.75 9.81 40.12
N GLN A 446 -5.58 9.20 40.30
CA GLN A 446 -4.79 9.29 41.50
C GLN A 446 -3.90 10.54 41.52
N SER A 447 -3.80 11.28 40.42
CA SER A 447 -3.02 12.52 40.35
C SER A 447 -3.65 13.62 41.22
N ASN A 448 -2.86 14.20 42.09
CA ASN A 448 -3.25 15.38 42.91
C ASN A 448 -3.17 16.70 42.13
N ARG A 449 -2.86 16.65 40.83
CA ARG A 449 -2.58 17.83 39.99
C ARG A 449 -3.75 18.82 39.93
N TRP A 450 -4.98 18.31 39.95
CA TRP A 450 -6.20 19.13 39.76
C TRP A 450 -6.97 19.43 41.05
N LEU A 451 -6.45 19.09 42.24
CA LEU A 451 -7.17 19.33 43.47
C LEU A 451 -7.56 20.82 43.65
N PRO A 452 -8.79 21.09 44.13
CA PRO A 452 -9.78 20.13 44.68
C PRO A 452 -10.62 19.41 43.65
N ARG A 453 -10.55 19.76 42.34
CA ARG A 453 -11.25 19.10 41.27
C ARG A 453 -10.76 17.64 41.11
N ARG A 454 -11.64 16.73 40.70
CA ARG A 454 -11.29 15.32 40.53
C ARG A 454 -11.73 14.78 39.16
N PRO A 455 -10.89 13.98 38.49
CA PRO A 455 -11.28 13.29 37.29
C PRO A 455 -12.33 12.22 37.56
N HIS A 456 -13.40 12.16 36.74
CA HIS A 456 -14.37 11.09 36.75
C HIS A 456 -14.80 10.77 35.30
N ARG A 457 -15.39 9.61 35.05
CA ARG A 457 -15.82 9.21 33.73
C ARG A 457 -17.05 10.00 33.28
N ALA A 458 -16.92 10.82 32.21
CA ALA A 458 -18.02 11.55 31.60
C ALA A 458 -18.93 10.65 30.74
N LEU A 459 -18.38 9.56 30.20
CA LEU A 459 -19.09 8.57 29.40
C LEU A 459 -18.72 7.14 29.83
N PRO A 460 -19.59 6.15 29.55
CA PRO A 460 -19.21 4.74 29.63
C PRO A 460 -18.00 4.45 28.72
N PRO A 461 -17.17 3.41 29.01
CA PRO A 461 -16.02 3.05 28.20
C PRO A 461 -16.37 2.93 26.72
N LEU A 462 -15.69 3.69 25.88
CA LEU A 462 -15.90 3.74 24.43
C LEU A 462 -15.07 2.68 23.76
N THR A 463 -15.66 1.52 23.49
CA THR A 463 -14.97 0.36 22.91
C THR A 463 -15.32 0.20 21.43
N ASP A 464 -14.29 0.17 20.57
CA ASP A 464 -14.44 -0.04 19.14
C ASP A 464 -14.64 -1.53 18.79
N TYR A 465 -14.84 -1.82 17.50
CA TYR A 465 -15.04 -3.19 17.00
C TYR A 465 -13.78 -4.09 17.12
N ARG A 466 -12.60 -3.52 17.40
CA ARG A 466 -11.34 -4.24 17.63
C ARG A 466 -11.07 -4.49 19.11
N LYS A 467 -12.02 -4.14 19.97
CA LYS A 467 -11.90 -4.18 21.43
C LYS A 467 -10.88 -3.16 21.98
N GLU A 468 -10.51 -2.14 21.19
CA GLU A 468 -9.74 -1.02 21.67
C GLU A 468 -10.68 -0.06 22.39
N THR A 469 -10.33 0.31 23.62
CA THR A 469 -11.17 1.14 24.49
C THR A 469 -10.49 2.48 24.77
N ILE A 470 -11.28 3.54 24.76
CA ILE A 470 -10.91 4.90 25.19
C ILE A 470 -11.91 5.32 26.26
N LEU A 471 -11.44 6.06 27.23
CA LEU A 471 -12.23 6.67 28.29
C LEU A 471 -12.27 8.18 28.08
N LEU A 472 -13.44 8.78 28.21
CA LEU A 472 -13.61 10.21 28.30
C LEU A 472 -13.77 10.56 29.79
N LEU A 473 -12.81 11.27 30.33
CA LEU A 473 -12.84 11.79 31.70
C LEU A 473 -13.20 13.28 31.69
N LYS A 474 -13.93 13.72 32.70
CA LYS A 474 -14.17 15.12 33.01
C LYS A 474 -13.53 15.44 34.37
N ILE A 475 -12.91 16.61 34.48
CA ILE A 475 -12.20 17.08 35.68
C ILE A 475 -13.05 18.22 36.25
N GLU A 476 -13.82 17.96 37.28
CA GLU A 476 -14.70 18.90 37.98
C GLU A 476 -14.69 18.77 39.50
#